data_474e728982d83d73ee8f549d4692973c
#
_entry.id   474e728982d83d73ee8f549d4692973c
#
_cell.length_a   1.000
_cell.length_b   1.000
_cell.length_c   1.000
_cell.angle_alpha   90.00
_cell.angle_beta   90.00
_cell.angle_gamma   90.00
#
_symmetry.space_group_name_H-M   'P 1'
#
loop_
_entity.id
_entity.type
_entity.pdbx_description
1 polymer ?
#
loop_
_entity_poly.entity_id
_entity_poly.type
_entity_poly.pdbx_seq_one_letter_code
_entity_poly.pdbx_strand_id
1 'polypeptide(L)'
;MNIEFIDLTEVQKDVVHCYAHRTGNEKKSMEQRQKETLIEHTELCQQYYEKIVEHKQIQVVFEQFEKLYFSEMSREGIHFFETMRDNVITFHDIGKINPRFQEKNMGNYELKGKARPDNSVGSKHSILSSVLYLDYFLDRVSQIENLEERKSLRDLAYIHSFLIAKHHGALTDFQTYLDSFASLNDTEGTVLGWHAQQWLKKWKEENENQKVRKKVYLKKDKKEDMFERISGDDASRQVYLFGYTRLLFSLLVAVDYYATSDYMNGIKLKAFGQLDDISNIIQAYEKTGTQQSIREYEKTKYPQRRERLVKKKKADVINDLRTEMFLDAENTLKEHINDHIFYLEEPTGAGKSNTALNLSFQIIKKVKNINKIFYIYPFNTLVDQNIENLGKIFGNQKDIMNQITVVNSLVPMKEEKDEYEDKTKKFYQKVLLDRQFLNYPIVLSTHVTWFKTLFGHEKEDVFAFHQLCNSVIVLDEIQSYKNALWSEIITFLKGYAKLLNMKIIIMSATLPNLEVLTDDKEDAVNLIPQKESYFKHPVFAERVIPDYSLLKQKMTLEILCEHVQKQVLRKKKILIEFISKKSAEKFYGMLTETEIDCETLFMSGDSSIWERQKIQTCRNPGKMESVLH
;
A
#
# COMPACT_ATOMS: atom_id res chain seq x y z
N MET A 1 19.33 -13.47 11.14
CA MET A 1 19.71 -12.15 11.67
C MET A 1 19.40 -12.13 13.15
N ASN A 2 20.31 -11.67 14.00
CA ASN A 2 19.96 -11.37 15.40
C ASN A 2 19.55 -9.90 15.46
N ILE A 3 18.25 -9.65 15.62
CA ILE A 3 17.76 -8.30 15.96
C ILE A 3 18.12 -8.07 17.42
N GLU A 4 18.80 -6.97 17.71
CA GLU A 4 19.27 -6.65 19.07
C GLU A 4 18.34 -5.64 19.72
N PHE A 5 17.47 -6.13 20.60
CA PHE A 5 16.59 -5.27 21.38
C PHE A 5 17.22 -4.87 22.70
N ILE A 6 17.07 -3.61 23.05
CA ILE A 6 17.54 -3.03 24.31
C ILE A 6 16.58 -3.45 25.42
N ASP A 7 17.12 -3.90 26.54
CA ASP A 7 16.30 -4.15 27.74
C ASP A 7 15.77 -2.82 28.30
N LEU A 8 14.45 -2.70 28.39
CA LEU A 8 13.82 -1.50 28.94
C LEU A 8 14.24 -1.20 30.38
N THR A 9 14.62 -2.20 31.17
CA THR A 9 15.06 -2.02 32.56
C THR A 9 16.41 -1.31 32.65
N GLU A 10 17.25 -1.42 31.61
CA GLU A 10 18.50 -0.66 31.49
C GLU A 10 18.25 0.81 31.12
N VAL A 11 17.15 1.09 30.40
CA VAL A 11 16.75 2.46 30.04
C VAL A 11 16.10 3.15 31.23
N GLN A 12 15.17 2.46 31.90
CA GLN A 12 14.39 3.00 33.00
C GLN A 12 13.91 1.90 33.96
N LYS A 13 14.42 1.89 35.18
CA LYS A 13 14.15 0.83 36.18
C LYS A 13 12.67 0.73 36.58
N ASP A 14 11.94 1.84 36.56
CA ASP A 14 10.53 1.89 36.98
C ASP A 14 9.57 1.15 36.01
N VAL A 15 10.04 0.70 34.82
CA VAL A 15 9.21 -0.07 33.87
C VAL A 15 8.65 -1.36 34.46
N VAL A 16 9.36 -1.99 35.39
CA VAL A 16 8.92 -3.22 36.07
C VAL A 16 7.64 -3.04 36.88
N HIS A 17 7.31 -1.81 37.28
CA HIS A 17 6.12 -1.45 38.04
C HIS A 17 4.97 -0.92 37.15
N CYS A 18 5.11 -0.95 35.82
CA CYS A 18 4.20 -0.32 34.89
C CYS A 18 3.39 -1.32 34.07
N TYR A 19 2.16 -0.92 33.75
CA TYR A 19 1.24 -1.66 32.90
C TYR A 19 1.01 -0.94 31.59
N ALA A 20 0.91 -1.71 30.49
CA ALA A 20 0.63 -1.22 29.16
C ALA A 20 -0.87 -1.19 28.87
N HIS A 21 -1.58 -2.28 29.13
CA HIS A 21 -3.00 -2.45 28.84
C HIS A 21 -3.76 -3.12 30.00
N ARG A 22 -5.10 -3.02 29.93
CA ARG A 22 -6.00 -3.74 30.85
C ARG A 22 -7.23 -4.23 30.08
N THR A 23 -7.74 -5.40 30.45
CA THR A 23 -8.91 -6.00 29.77
C THR A 23 -10.18 -5.17 30.02
N GLY A 24 -11.02 -5.03 28.98
CA GLY A 24 -12.18 -4.15 28.94
C GLY A 24 -13.46 -4.65 29.62
N ASN A 25 -13.40 -5.50 30.68
CA ASN A 25 -14.62 -5.94 31.34
C ASN A 25 -15.20 -4.86 32.26
N GLU A 26 -16.17 -4.09 31.75
CA GLU A 26 -16.82 -2.97 32.43
C GLU A 26 -17.53 -3.35 33.76
N LYS A 27 -17.90 -4.63 33.93
CA LYS A 27 -18.55 -5.13 35.16
C LYS A 27 -17.56 -5.34 36.32
N LYS A 28 -16.25 -5.30 36.10
CA LYS A 28 -15.21 -5.42 37.12
C LYS A 28 -14.64 -4.04 37.46
N SER A 29 -14.29 -3.83 38.74
CA SER A 29 -13.53 -2.63 39.12
C SER A 29 -12.19 -2.55 38.39
N MET A 30 -11.61 -1.35 38.28
CA MET A 30 -10.30 -1.18 37.62
C MET A 30 -9.21 -2.08 38.18
N GLU A 31 -9.23 -2.33 39.47
CA GLU A 31 -8.25 -3.17 40.19
C GLU A 31 -8.42 -4.66 39.92
N GLN A 32 -9.62 -5.10 39.54
CA GLN A 32 -9.94 -6.52 39.29
C GLN A 32 -9.77 -6.93 37.82
N ARG A 33 -9.40 -6.01 36.92
CA ARG A 33 -9.16 -6.30 35.51
C ARG A 33 -7.76 -6.84 35.33
N GLN A 34 -7.62 -7.87 34.48
CA GLN A 34 -6.31 -8.38 34.09
C GLN A 34 -5.52 -7.26 33.41
N LYS A 35 -4.27 -7.07 33.79
CA LYS A 35 -3.38 -6.03 33.30
C LYS A 35 -2.17 -6.66 32.62
N GLU A 36 -1.80 -6.17 31.45
CA GLU A 36 -0.56 -6.50 30.77
C GLU A 36 0.55 -5.58 31.27
N THR A 37 1.67 -6.14 31.67
CA THR A 37 2.83 -5.32 32.04
C THR A 37 3.43 -4.63 30.82
N LEU A 38 4.14 -3.53 31.04
CA LEU A 38 4.80 -2.82 29.97
C LEU A 38 5.89 -3.68 29.30
N ILE A 39 6.56 -4.50 30.07
CA ILE A 39 7.59 -5.43 29.58
C ILE A 39 6.95 -6.50 28.69
N GLU A 40 5.91 -7.21 29.17
CA GLU A 40 5.20 -8.23 28.38
C GLU A 40 4.69 -7.68 27.04
N HIS A 41 4.11 -6.49 27.06
CA HIS A 41 3.64 -5.83 25.83
C HIS A 41 4.79 -5.56 24.86
N THR A 42 5.90 -5.00 25.35
CA THR A 42 7.07 -4.70 24.53
C THR A 42 7.67 -5.95 23.92
N GLU A 43 7.85 -7.01 24.71
CA GLU A 43 8.34 -8.31 24.23
C GLU A 43 7.42 -8.92 23.18
N LEU A 44 6.10 -8.80 23.35
CA LEU A 44 5.14 -9.27 22.37
C LEU A 44 5.21 -8.46 21.05
N CYS A 45 5.38 -7.13 21.12
CA CYS A 45 5.62 -6.29 19.95
C CYS A 45 6.92 -6.68 19.22
N GLN A 46 8.01 -6.93 19.96
CA GLN A 46 9.28 -7.40 19.41
C GLN A 46 9.14 -8.75 18.69
N GLN A 47 8.42 -9.70 19.28
CA GLN A 47 8.13 -11.00 18.67
C GLN A 47 7.32 -10.86 17.37
N TYR A 48 6.33 -9.96 17.31
CA TYR A 48 5.59 -9.70 16.07
C TYR A 48 6.45 -8.98 15.03
N TYR A 49 7.34 -8.09 15.45
CA TYR A 49 8.29 -7.44 14.56
C TYR A 49 9.21 -8.46 13.90
N GLU A 50 9.84 -9.33 14.67
CA GLU A 50 10.68 -10.42 14.16
C GLU A 50 9.92 -11.30 13.15
N LYS A 51 8.70 -11.72 13.49
CA LYS A 51 7.86 -12.52 12.60
C LYS A 51 7.55 -11.80 11.28
N ILE A 52 7.19 -10.51 11.31
CA ILE A 52 6.89 -9.74 10.09
C ILE A 52 8.16 -9.60 9.26
N VAL A 53 9.29 -9.22 9.88
CA VAL A 53 10.58 -9.06 9.20
C VAL A 53 11.00 -10.37 8.52
N GLU A 54 10.86 -11.50 9.20
CA GLU A 54 11.19 -12.82 8.67
C GLU A 54 10.24 -13.23 7.54
N HIS A 55 8.94 -13.32 7.80
CA HIS A 55 7.95 -13.81 6.84
C HIS A 55 7.83 -12.93 5.59
N LYS A 56 7.92 -11.62 5.75
CA LYS A 56 7.89 -10.66 4.65
C LYS A 56 9.28 -10.37 4.06
N GLN A 57 10.33 -10.93 4.65
CA GLN A 57 11.73 -10.71 4.27
C GLN A 57 12.08 -9.21 4.18
N ILE A 58 11.58 -8.43 5.15
CA ILE A 58 11.78 -6.97 5.22
C ILE A 58 13.26 -6.60 5.34
N GLN A 59 14.08 -7.51 5.87
CA GLN A 59 15.53 -7.29 6.00
C GLN A 59 16.20 -6.90 4.68
N VAL A 60 15.81 -7.55 3.57
CA VAL A 60 16.33 -7.21 2.23
C VAL A 60 16.03 -5.75 1.87
N VAL A 61 14.86 -5.25 2.31
CA VAL A 61 14.45 -3.87 2.06
C VAL A 61 15.24 -2.89 2.93
N PHE A 62 15.53 -3.24 4.17
CA PHE A 62 16.39 -2.42 5.04
C PHE A 62 17.81 -2.33 4.50
N GLU A 63 18.42 -3.45 4.11
CA GLU A 63 19.74 -3.48 3.45
C GLU A 63 19.75 -2.66 2.15
N GLN A 64 18.64 -2.68 1.41
CA GLN A 64 18.50 -1.85 0.21
C GLN A 64 18.43 -0.36 0.56
N PHE A 65 17.71 0.02 1.61
CA PHE A 65 17.69 1.40 2.11
C PHE A 65 19.09 1.86 2.52
N GLU A 66 19.80 1.06 3.30
CA GLU A 66 21.16 1.35 3.74
C GLU A 66 22.10 1.61 2.56
N LYS A 67 22.04 0.76 1.55
CA LYS A 67 22.82 0.88 0.32
C LYS A 67 22.45 2.11 -0.51
N LEU A 68 21.16 2.47 -0.59
CA LEU A 68 20.67 3.58 -1.41
C LEU A 68 20.81 4.93 -0.71
N TYR A 69 20.69 4.96 0.62
CA TYR A 69 20.66 6.20 1.39
C TYR A 69 22.02 6.60 1.94
N PHE A 70 22.84 5.62 2.39
CA PHE A 70 24.16 5.87 2.93
C PHE A 70 25.24 5.59 1.88
N SER A 71 25.87 6.64 1.36
CA SER A 71 26.94 6.49 0.36
C SER A 71 28.26 6.01 0.96
N GLU A 72 28.58 6.42 2.19
CA GLU A 72 29.90 6.23 2.82
C GLU A 72 29.82 6.04 4.35
N MET A 73 28.85 5.24 4.83
CA MET A 73 28.77 4.95 6.26
C MET A 73 29.62 3.73 6.63
N SER A 74 30.34 3.80 7.75
CA SER A 74 31.11 2.69 8.28
C SER A 74 30.21 1.52 8.69
N ARG A 75 30.79 0.32 8.84
CA ARG A 75 30.05 -0.85 9.34
C ARG A 75 29.51 -0.61 10.75
N GLU A 76 30.28 0.04 11.60
CA GLU A 76 29.89 0.44 12.95
C GLU A 76 28.72 1.44 12.91
N GLY A 77 28.76 2.39 11.97
CA GLY A 77 27.67 3.34 11.74
C GLY A 77 26.38 2.66 11.28
N ILE A 78 26.48 1.72 10.33
CA ILE A 78 25.34 0.91 9.87
C ILE A 78 24.77 0.08 11.02
N HIS A 79 25.61 -0.64 11.76
CA HIS A 79 25.14 -1.44 12.91
C HIS A 79 24.46 -0.57 13.97
N PHE A 80 24.99 0.61 14.24
CA PHE A 80 24.36 1.56 15.15
C PHE A 80 23.02 2.06 14.63
N PHE A 81 22.91 2.34 13.32
CA PHE A 81 21.65 2.68 12.67
C PHE A 81 20.62 1.54 12.79
N GLU A 82 21.01 0.29 12.55
CA GLU A 82 20.15 -0.89 12.70
C GLU A 82 19.62 -0.99 14.13
N THR A 83 20.50 -0.81 15.14
CA THR A 83 20.10 -0.79 16.55
C THR A 83 19.10 0.31 16.84
N MET A 84 19.31 1.51 16.31
CA MET A 84 18.36 2.62 16.43
C MET A 84 17.01 2.29 15.80
N ARG A 85 17.01 1.75 14.57
CA ARG A 85 15.81 1.38 13.81
C ARG A 85 14.95 0.37 14.55
N ASP A 86 15.56 -0.76 14.96
CA ASP A 86 14.83 -1.87 15.54
C ASP A 86 14.28 -1.51 16.93
N ASN A 87 14.98 -0.65 17.66
CA ASN A 87 14.55 -0.19 18.97
C ASN A 87 13.49 0.94 18.94
N VAL A 88 13.04 1.39 17.80
CA VAL A 88 11.78 2.16 17.69
C VAL A 88 10.62 1.34 18.28
N ILE A 89 10.63 0.03 18.04
CA ILE A 89 9.63 -0.90 18.60
C ILE A 89 9.74 -0.99 20.13
N THR A 90 10.96 -1.11 20.66
CA THR A 90 11.20 -1.19 22.11
C THR A 90 10.73 0.08 22.83
N PHE A 91 10.98 1.24 22.25
CA PHE A 91 10.74 2.53 22.90
C PHE A 91 9.35 3.10 22.70
N HIS A 92 8.50 2.57 21.79
CA HIS A 92 7.26 3.25 21.41
C HIS A 92 6.33 3.55 22.59
N ASP A 93 6.29 2.68 23.57
CA ASP A 93 5.39 2.73 24.71
C ASP A 93 6.08 2.96 26.07
N ILE A 94 7.40 3.12 26.10
CA ILE A 94 8.13 3.35 27.36
C ILE A 94 7.62 4.56 28.14
N GLY A 95 7.06 5.56 27.48
CA GLY A 95 6.45 6.72 28.12
C GLY A 95 5.19 6.39 28.95
N LYS A 96 4.66 5.16 28.90
CA LYS A 96 3.63 4.67 29.82
C LYS A 96 4.10 4.62 31.28
N ILE A 97 5.40 4.76 31.56
CA ILE A 97 5.91 5.03 32.90
C ILE A 97 5.38 6.35 33.51
N ASN A 98 4.72 7.19 32.73
CA ASN A 98 4.06 8.41 33.18
C ASN A 98 3.12 8.13 34.37
N PRO A 99 3.37 8.66 35.58
CA PRO A 99 2.53 8.40 36.74
C PRO A 99 1.06 8.74 36.53
N ARG A 100 0.77 9.81 35.75
CA ARG A 100 -0.62 10.19 35.40
C ARG A 100 -1.29 9.17 34.49
N PHE A 101 -0.53 8.54 33.57
CA PHE A 101 -1.04 7.46 32.74
C PHE A 101 -1.35 6.23 33.59
N GLN A 102 -0.41 5.82 34.44
CA GLN A 102 -0.55 4.64 35.31
C GLN A 102 -1.76 4.79 36.26
N GLU A 103 -1.92 5.93 36.89
CA GLU A 103 -3.06 6.20 37.77
C GLU A 103 -4.39 6.21 37.00
N LYS A 104 -4.50 7.07 35.96
CA LYS A 104 -5.74 7.31 35.25
C LYS A 104 -6.19 6.13 34.40
N ASN A 105 -5.24 5.53 33.66
CA ASN A 105 -5.57 4.54 32.65
C ASN A 105 -5.45 3.12 33.19
N MET A 106 -4.51 2.86 34.10
CA MET A 106 -4.22 1.52 34.62
C MET A 106 -4.73 1.29 36.05
N GLY A 107 -5.11 2.36 36.79
CA GLY A 107 -5.42 2.23 38.22
C GLY A 107 -4.23 1.71 39.01
N ASN A 108 -3.04 2.17 38.67
CA ASN A 108 -1.77 1.78 39.27
C ASN A 108 -1.14 3.00 39.95
N TYR A 109 -0.90 2.88 41.25
CA TYR A 109 -0.41 3.95 42.11
C TYR A 109 1.02 3.72 42.62
N GLU A 110 1.74 2.72 42.12
CA GLU A 110 3.11 2.39 42.57
C GLU A 110 4.09 3.53 42.32
N LEU A 111 3.84 4.33 41.26
CA LEU A 111 4.64 5.52 40.95
C LEU A 111 4.13 6.80 41.65
N LYS A 112 3.26 6.67 42.67
CA LYS A 112 2.78 7.80 43.45
C LYS A 112 3.95 8.45 44.20
N GLY A 113 4.20 9.73 43.95
CA GLY A 113 5.34 10.45 44.54
C GLY A 113 6.51 10.68 43.58
N LYS A 114 6.54 10.01 42.42
CA LYS A 114 7.49 10.30 41.33
C LYS A 114 7.13 11.61 40.61
N ALA A 115 8.10 12.22 39.95
CA ALA A 115 7.90 13.42 39.15
C ALA A 115 6.80 13.23 38.11
N ARG A 116 5.78 14.11 38.14
CA ARG A 116 4.64 14.07 37.20
C ARG A 116 4.85 15.06 36.08
N PRO A 117 4.48 14.69 34.82
CA PRO A 117 4.40 15.67 33.77
C PRO A 117 3.34 16.74 34.08
N ASP A 118 3.48 17.91 33.50
CA ASP A 118 2.48 18.97 33.65
C ASP A 118 1.13 18.64 32.99
N ASN A 119 0.16 19.53 33.10
CA ASN A 119 -1.19 19.30 32.62
C ASN A 119 -1.28 19.28 31.08
N SER A 120 -0.35 19.91 30.36
CA SER A 120 -0.33 19.93 28.89
C SER A 120 0.04 18.56 28.30
N VAL A 121 0.96 17.87 28.93
CA VAL A 121 1.27 16.47 28.66
C VAL A 121 0.20 15.54 29.23
N GLY A 122 -0.25 15.80 30.46
CA GLY A 122 -1.30 15.04 31.11
C GLY A 122 -0.96 13.55 31.20
N SER A 123 -1.86 12.69 30.71
CA SER A 123 -1.65 11.22 30.64
C SER A 123 -1.12 10.75 29.29
N LYS A 124 -0.67 11.62 28.40
CA LYS A 124 -0.09 11.24 27.10
C LYS A 124 1.24 10.55 27.35
N HIS A 125 1.52 9.48 26.60
CA HIS A 125 2.76 8.70 26.74
C HIS A 125 3.64 8.76 25.49
N SER A 126 3.08 8.83 24.27
CA SER A 126 3.84 8.75 23.03
C SER A 126 4.90 9.86 22.89
N ILE A 127 4.58 11.09 23.30
CA ILE A 127 5.57 12.18 23.33
C ILE A 127 6.65 11.96 24.39
N LEU A 128 6.33 11.34 25.53
CA LEU A 128 7.32 10.98 26.52
C LEU A 128 8.23 9.84 26.04
N SER A 129 7.66 8.86 25.33
CA SER A 129 8.42 7.80 24.67
C SER A 129 9.44 8.35 23.70
N SER A 130 9.02 9.31 22.86
CA SER A 130 9.90 9.95 21.87
C SER A 130 11.05 10.72 22.53
N VAL A 131 10.81 11.38 23.64
CA VAL A 131 11.86 12.09 24.41
C VAL A 131 12.83 11.11 25.04
N LEU A 132 12.36 9.99 25.62
CA LEU A 132 13.21 8.95 26.19
C LEU A 132 14.10 8.29 25.12
N TYR A 133 13.54 8.03 23.92
CA TYR A 133 14.29 7.55 22.77
C TYR A 133 15.41 8.52 22.37
N LEU A 134 15.11 9.81 22.24
CA LEU A 134 16.09 10.83 21.90
C LEU A 134 17.17 10.95 22.95
N ASP A 135 16.81 10.96 24.23
CA ASP A 135 17.79 11.05 25.33
C ASP A 135 18.77 9.87 25.31
N TYR A 136 18.26 8.67 25.06
CA TYR A 136 19.07 7.47 25.00
C TYR A 136 20.01 7.44 23.81
N PHE A 137 19.51 7.69 22.60
CA PHE A 137 20.28 7.56 21.38
C PHE A 137 21.16 8.78 21.06
N LEU A 138 20.71 10.02 21.34
CA LEU A 138 21.53 11.21 21.08
C LEU A 138 22.79 11.27 21.95
N ASP A 139 22.74 10.70 23.14
CA ASP A 139 23.93 10.56 23.98
C ASP A 139 24.99 9.69 23.30
N ARG A 140 24.57 8.54 22.77
CA ARG A 140 25.43 7.60 22.06
C ARG A 140 25.91 8.11 20.71
N VAL A 141 25.02 8.74 19.92
CA VAL A 141 25.36 9.43 18.66
C VAL A 141 26.47 10.47 18.91
N SER A 142 26.44 11.17 20.05
CA SER A 142 27.45 12.20 20.34
C SER A 142 28.87 11.65 20.51
N GLN A 143 29.02 10.35 20.73
CA GLN A 143 30.28 9.64 20.91
C GLN A 143 30.89 9.15 19.58
N ILE A 144 30.14 9.20 18.48
CA ILE A 144 30.63 8.80 17.16
C ILE A 144 31.66 9.81 16.68
N GLU A 145 32.85 9.33 16.32
CA GLU A 145 33.98 10.20 15.95
C GLU A 145 33.75 10.88 14.59
N ASN A 146 33.29 10.11 13.59
CA ASN A 146 33.04 10.66 12.26
C ASN A 146 31.87 11.66 12.29
N LEU A 147 32.17 12.90 11.88
CA LEU A 147 31.22 14.02 11.96
C LEU A 147 30.02 13.85 11.03
N GLU A 148 30.22 13.32 9.81
CA GLU A 148 29.15 13.16 8.83
C GLU A 148 28.23 12.01 9.22
N GLU A 149 28.78 10.89 9.68
CA GLU A 149 27.99 9.79 10.24
C GLU A 149 27.19 10.26 11.47
N ARG A 150 27.82 11.00 12.37
CA ARG A 150 27.16 11.59 13.54
C ARG A 150 25.99 12.49 13.18
N LYS A 151 26.11 13.32 12.11
CA LYS A 151 25.04 14.17 11.62
C LYS A 151 23.88 13.33 11.06
N SER A 152 24.18 12.37 10.19
CA SER A 152 23.19 11.50 9.56
C SER A 152 22.42 10.67 10.60
N LEU A 153 23.14 10.05 11.55
CA LEU A 153 22.51 9.25 12.60
C LEU A 153 21.68 10.10 13.58
N ARG A 154 22.12 11.33 13.85
CA ARG A 154 21.32 12.27 14.64
C ARG A 154 20.02 12.65 13.94
N ASP A 155 20.07 12.94 12.64
CA ASP A 155 18.89 13.31 11.87
C ASP A 155 17.89 12.16 11.82
N LEU A 156 18.37 10.93 11.66
CA LEU A 156 17.55 9.72 11.73
C LEU A 156 17.00 9.46 13.14
N ALA A 157 17.74 9.77 14.21
CA ALA A 157 17.22 9.68 15.57
C ALA A 157 15.98 10.58 15.77
N TYR A 158 15.99 11.80 15.24
CA TYR A 158 14.82 12.67 15.27
C TYR A 158 13.64 12.14 14.43
N ILE A 159 13.91 11.54 13.27
CA ILE A 159 12.87 10.91 12.45
C ILE A 159 12.25 9.73 13.20
N HIS A 160 13.06 8.85 13.79
CA HIS A 160 12.56 7.72 14.57
C HIS A 160 11.73 8.19 15.78
N SER A 161 12.20 9.21 16.49
CA SER A 161 11.45 9.77 17.62
C SER A 161 10.12 10.40 17.19
N PHE A 162 10.07 11.01 16.00
CA PHE A 162 8.83 11.49 15.40
C PHE A 162 7.83 10.35 15.15
N LEU A 163 8.29 9.21 14.62
CA LEU A 163 7.43 8.04 14.43
C LEU A 163 6.85 7.54 15.76
N ILE A 164 7.69 7.46 16.80
CA ILE A 164 7.28 7.10 18.15
C ILE A 164 6.22 8.09 18.68
N ALA A 165 6.44 9.40 18.51
CA ALA A 165 5.49 10.41 18.96
C ALA A 165 4.12 10.32 18.25
N LYS A 166 4.08 9.79 17.02
CA LYS A 166 2.91 9.75 16.14
C LYS A 166 2.22 8.39 16.03
N HIS A 167 2.70 7.33 16.67
CA HIS A 167 2.18 5.97 16.46
C HIS A 167 0.68 5.81 16.79
N HIS A 168 0.09 6.69 17.58
CA HIS A 168 -1.35 6.73 17.82
C HIS A 168 -2.13 7.70 16.92
N GLY A 169 -1.48 8.46 16.04
CA GLY A 169 -2.09 9.51 15.24
C GLY A 169 -1.63 9.53 13.79
N ALA A 170 -2.02 10.58 13.07
CA ALA A 170 -1.59 10.81 11.69
C ALA A 170 -0.08 11.11 11.60
N LEU A 171 0.55 10.65 10.53
CA LEU A 171 1.94 10.97 10.18
C LEU A 171 1.97 12.38 9.55
N THR A 172 1.85 13.37 10.41
CA THR A 172 1.77 14.79 10.03
C THR A 172 3.12 15.38 9.65
N ASP A 173 3.21 16.69 9.65
CA ASP A 173 4.44 17.41 9.32
C ASP A 173 5.54 17.24 10.39
N PHE A 174 6.74 16.88 9.91
CA PHE A 174 7.92 16.68 10.75
C PHE A 174 8.45 18.00 11.34
N GLN A 175 8.33 19.12 10.60
CA GLN A 175 8.71 20.45 11.10
C GLN A 175 7.90 20.81 12.34
N THR A 176 6.58 20.62 12.30
CA THR A 176 5.69 20.87 13.45
C THR A 176 6.10 20.03 14.67
N TYR A 177 6.53 18.78 14.45
CA TYR A 177 7.06 17.96 15.55
C TYR A 177 8.32 18.58 16.17
N LEU A 178 9.29 18.97 15.35
CA LEU A 178 10.53 19.60 15.84
C LEU A 178 10.26 20.93 16.55
N ASP A 179 9.31 21.73 16.05
CA ASP A 179 8.93 22.99 16.66
C ASP A 179 8.26 22.80 18.03
N SER A 180 7.68 21.64 18.30
CA SER A 180 7.12 21.32 19.61
C SER A 180 8.18 21.28 20.74
N PHE A 181 9.47 21.21 20.41
CA PHE A 181 10.58 21.29 21.37
C PHE A 181 11.12 22.71 21.60
N ALA A 182 10.63 23.71 20.89
CA ALA A 182 11.02 25.09 21.12
C ALA A 182 10.57 25.57 22.51
N SER A 183 11.29 26.54 23.09
CA SER A 183 10.87 27.12 24.37
C SER A 183 9.60 27.95 24.22
N LEU A 184 8.87 28.14 25.33
CA LEU A 184 7.62 28.94 25.36
C LEU A 184 7.78 30.37 24.85
N ASN A 185 9.02 30.90 24.90
CA ASN A 185 9.33 32.26 24.46
C ASN A 185 9.61 32.36 22.95
N ASP A 186 9.81 31.23 22.27
CA ASP A 186 10.27 31.20 20.88
C ASP A 186 9.15 30.92 19.86
N THR A 187 8.00 30.42 20.30
CA THR A 187 6.88 30.04 19.39
C THR A 187 5.51 30.24 20.01
N GLU A 188 4.53 30.65 19.19
CA GLU A 188 3.10 30.67 19.53
C GLU A 188 2.43 29.28 19.45
N GLY A 189 3.20 28.21 19.15
CA GLY A 189 2.71 26.86 18.87
C GLY A 189 2.65 25.92 20.07
N THR A 190 2.25 24.67 19.84
CA THR A 190 2.21 23.62 20.86
C THR A 190 3.61 23.19 21.26
N VAL A 191 4.01 23.49 22.49
CA VAL A 191 5.31 23.18 23.08
C VAL A 191 5.32 21.84 23.84
N LEU A 192 4.58 20.86 23.34
CA LEU A 192 4.37 19.58 24.02
C LEU A 192 5.68 18.81 24.23
N GLY A 193 6.57 18.82 23.23
CA GLY A 193 7.90 18.20 23.32
C GLY A 193 8.77 18.88 24.37
N TRP A 194 8.70 20.21 24.49
CA TRP A 194 9.40 20.96 25.54
C TRP A 194 8.93 20.56 26.95
N HIS A 195 7.60 20.47 27.17
CA HIS A 195 7.05 20.02 28.44
C HIS A 195 7.43 18.57 28.78
N ALA A 196 7.44 17.69 27.79
CA ALA A 196 7.90 16.31 27.96
C ALA A 196 9.39 16.26 28.35
N GLN A 197 10.22 17.10 27.75
CA GLN A 197 11.65 17.22 28.09
C GLN A 197 11.88 17.78 29.50
N GLN A 198 11.09 18.79 29.94
CA GLN A 198 11.15 19.32 31.29
C GLN A 198 10.76 18.25 32.32
N TRP A 199 9.76 17.40 32.01
CA TRP A 199 9.41 16.27 32.84
C TRP A 199 10.58 15.27 32.95
N LEU A 200 11.20 14.87 31.84
CA LEU A 200 12.35 13.94 31.87
C LEU A 200 13.51 14.47 32.69
N LYS A 201 13.80 15.78 32.56
CA LYS A 201 14.82 16.44 33.37
C LYS A 201 14.53 16.31 34.85
N LYS A 202 13.32 16.66 35.27
CA LYS A 202 12.87 16.57 36.67
C LYS A 202 12.88 15.12 37.16
N TRP A 203 12.42 14.17 36.34
CA TRP A 203 12.43 12.75 36.66
C TRP A 203 13.84 12.23 36.97
N LYS A 204 14.81 12.54 36.12
CA LYS A 204 16.20 12.10 36.30
C LYS A 204 16.87 12.74 37.52
N GLU A 205 16.62 14.04 37.74
CA GLU A 205 17.14 14.75 38.92
C GLU A 205 16.60 14.16 40.23
N GLU A 206 15.33 13.87 40.31
CA GLU A 206 14.67 13.37 41.53
C GLU A 206 14.88 11.87 41.79
N ASN A 207 14.96 11.04 40.73
CA ASN A 207 14.94 9.58 40.88
C ASN A 207 16.29 8.92 40.60
N GLU A 208 17.17 9.50 39.79
CA GLU A 208 18.43 8.89 39.37
C GLU A 208 19.67 9.65 39.85
N ASN A 209 19.51 10.82 40.49
CA ASN A 209 20.59 11.75 40.81
C ASN A 209 21.47 12.12 39.58
N GLN A 210 20.91 12.00 38.38
CA GLN A 210 21.58 12.28 37.12
C GLN A 210 21.16 13.63 36.58
N LYS A 211 22.15 14.41 36.11
CA LYS A 211 21.86 15.60 35.33
C LYS A 211 21.51 15.22 33.91
N VAL A 212 20.33 15.60 33.45
CA VAL A 212 19.96 15.47 32.03
C VAL A 212 20.94 16.27 31.19
N ARG A 213 21.57 15.64 30.21
CA ARG A 213 22.40 16.34 29.24
C ARG A 213 21.55 17.35 28.47
N LYS A 214 22.10 18.52 28.25
CA LYS A 214 21.37 19.77 27.92
C LYS A 214 20.58 19.80 26.63
N LYS A 215 20.49 18.74 25.76
CA LYS A 215 19.97 18.92 24.40
C LYS A 215 19.25 17.69 23.79
N VAL A 216 18.00 17.48 24.16
CA VAL A 216 17.05 16.79 23.28
C VAL A 216 16.53 17.72 22.16
N TYR A 217 16.82 19.02 22.26
CA TYR A 217 16.22 20.03 21.40
C TYR A 217 17.23 20.68 20.46
N LEU A 218 16.81 20.91 19.22
CA LEU A 218 17.61 21.58 18.22
C LEU A 218 17.41 23.10 18.28
N LYS A 219 18.50 23.88 18.27
CA LYS A 219 18.42 25.32 18.02
C LYS A 219 17.92 25.56 16.59
N LYS A 220 17.38 26.75 16.32
CA LYS A 220 16.78 27.12 15.03
C LYS A 220 17.74 26.89 13.86
N ASP A 221 18.99 27.37 13.96
CA ASP A 221 20.06 27.15 12.97
C ASP A 221 20.32 25.65 12.69
N LYS A 222 20.28 24.82 13.73
CA LYS A 222 20.49 23.38 13.60
C LYS A 222 19.30 22.63 12.98
N LYS A 223 18.09 23.16 13.13
CA LYS A 223 16.91 22.64 12.42
C LYS A 223 17.02 22.93 10.92
N GLU A 224 17.36 24.18 10.56
CA GLU A 224 17.57 24.59 9.17
C GLU A 224 18.63 23.71 8.50
N ASP A 225 19.83 23.57 9.11
CA ASP A 225 20.89 22.67 8.65
C ASP A 225 20.41 21.21 8.46
N MET A 226 19.53 20.71 9.35
CA MET A 226 19.00 19.36 9.25
C MET A 226 18.03 19.22 8.08
N PHE A 227 17.14 20.20 7.88
CA PHE A 227 16.22 20.19 6.74
C PHE A 227 16.96 20.27 5.41
N GLU A 228 17.99 21.11 5.29
CA GLU A 228 18.84 21.16 4.10
C GLU A 228 19.48 19.79 3.80
N ARG A 229 20.00 19.10 4.81
CA ARG A 229 20.57 17.75 4.62
C ARG A 229 19.53 16.69 4.25
N ILE A 230 18.36 16.74 4.87
CA ILE A 230 17.26 15.80 4.61
C ILE A 230 16.63 16.07 3.24
N SER A 231 16.44 17.36 2.91
CA SER A 231 15.80 17.78 1.66
C SER A 231 16.73 17.70 0.46
N GLY A 232 18.02 17.98 0.57
CA GLY A 232 19.05 17.87 -0.47
C GLY A 232 18.60 18.03 -1.92
N ASP A 233 19.50 18.10 -2.87
CA ASP A 233 19.15 18.23 -4.30
C ASP A 233 18.82 16.88 -4.97
N ASP A 234 19.06 15.75 -4.29
CA ASP A 234 18.78 14.40 -4.82
C ASP A 234 17.35 13.95 -4.50
N ALA A 235 16.48 14.09 -5.50
CA ALA A 235 15.08 13.66 -5.40
C ALA A 235 14.93 12.15 -5.07
N SER A 236 15.82 11.30 -5.59
CA SER A 236 15.78 9.86 -5.33
C SER A 236 16.05 9.57 -3.85
N ARG A 237 17.06 10.22 -3.27
CA ARG A 237 17.40 10.09 -1.85
C ARG A 237 16.26 10.54 -0.94
N GLN A 238 15.54 11.60 -1.31
CA GLN A 238 14.35 12.06 -0.60
C GLN A 238 13.23 10.99 -0.65
N VAL A 239 12.98 10.38 -1.81
CA VAL A 239 11.99 9.31 -1.97
C VAL A 239 12.36 8.10 -1.12
N TYR A 240 13.64 7.73 -1.05
CA TYR A 240 14.09 6.61 -0.21
C TYR A 240 13.86 6.88 1.27
N LEU A 241 14.21 8.09 1.75
CA LEU A 241 13.98 8.47 3.15
C LEU A 241 12.48 8.51 3.48
N PHE A 242 11.66 9.06 2.60
CA PHE A 242 10.22 9.10 2.77
C PHE A 242 9.62 7.68 2.80
N GLY A 243 10.03 6.81 1.89
CA GLY A 243 9.59 5.40 1.85
C GLY A 243 10.02 4.63 3.09
N TYR A 244 11.27 4.79 3.54
CA TYR A 244 11.78 4.20 4.77
C TYR A 244 10.98 4.66 6.01
N THR A 245 10.74 5.96 6.12
CA THR A 245 9.97 6.53 7.23
C THR A 245 8.57 5.92 7.32
N ARG A 246 7.89 5.78 6.17
CA ARG A 246 6.57 5.14 6.09
C ARG A 246 6.62 3.65 6.41
N LEU A 247 7.65 2.95 5.93
CA LEU A 247 7.84 1.52 6.21
C LEU A 247 7.99 1.27 7.72
N LEU A 248 8.89 2.01 8.37
CA LEU A 248 9.13 1.85 9.79
C LEU A 248 7.89 2.23 10.63
N PHE A 249 7.17 3.28 10.24
CA PHE A 249 5.90 3.64 10.88
C PHE A 249 4.83 2.56 10.70
N SER A 250 4.69 2.02 9.49
CA SER A 250 3.76 0.92 9.20
C SER A 250 4.07 -0.32 10.05
N LEU A 251 5.34 -0.68 10.19
CA LEU A 251 5.77 -1.80 11.03
C LEU A 251 5.46 -1.53 12.51
N LEU A 252 5.82 -0.35 13.03
CA LEU A 252 5.55 0.05 14.40
C LEU A 252 4.05 -0.07 14.73
N VAL A 253 3.20 0.50 13.87
CA VAL A 253 1.76 0.46 14.08
C VAL A 253 1.20 -0.97 13.96
N ALA A 254 1.70 -1.77 13.02
CA ALA A 254 1.26 -3.14 12.85
C ALA A 254 1.56 -4.00 14.08
N VAL A 255 2.79 -3.93 14.62
CA VAL A 255 3.17 -4.74 15.78
C VAL A 255 2.42 -4.36 17.05
N ASP A 256 2.19 -3.06 17.29
CA ASP A 256 1.37 -2.57 18.40
C ASP A 256 -0.07 -3.10 18.32
N TYR A 257 -0.69 -3.02 17.13
CA TYR A 257 -2.04 -3.56 16.92
C TYR A 257 -2.11 -5.09 17.07
N TYR A 258 -1.11 -5.82 16.57
CA TYR A 258 -1.08 -7.28 16.67
C TYR A 258 -0.86 -7.74 18.11
N ALA A 259 0.06 -7.11 18.83
CA ALA A 259 0.32 -7.40 20.24
C ALA A 259 -0.92 -7.08 21.10
N THR A 260 -1.50 -5.89 20.92
CA THR A 260 -2.73 -5.50 21.62
C THR A 260 -3.89 -6.44 21.32
N SER A 261 -4.07 -6.86 20.05
CA SER A 261 -5.15 -7.80 19.67
C SER A 261 -4.92 -9.21 20.21
N ASP A 262 -3.67 -9.67 20.26
CA ASP A 262 -3.32 -10.96 20.87
C ASP A 262 -3.65 -10.96 22.36
N TYR A 263 -3.18 -9.96 23.09
CA TYR A 263 -3.42 -9.84 24.53
C TYR A 263 -4.90 -9.62 24.88
N MET A 264 -5.56 -8.63 24.22
CA MET A 264 -6.93 -8.22 24.58
C MET A 264 -7.99 -9.19 24.11
N ASN A 265 -7.82 -9.81 22.93
CA ASN A 265 -8.83 -10.60 22.25
C ASN A 265 -8.43 -12.08 22.06
N GLY A 266 -7.19 -12.45 22.38
CA GLY A 266 -6.63 -13.77 22.13
C GLY A 266 -6.54 -14.11 20.64
N ILE A 267 -6.33 -13.10 19.78
CA ILE A 267 -6.22 -13.26 18.32
C ILE A 267 -4.74 -13.31 17.94
N LYS A 268 -4.21 -14.53 17.83
CA LYS A 268 -2.83 -14.75 17.38
C LYS A 268 -2.73 -14.78 15.86
N LEU A 269 -2.03 -13.81 15.29
CA LEU A 269 -1.73 -13.80 13.87
C LEU A 269 -0.56 -14.73 13.56
N LYS A 270 -0.74 -15.56 12.52
CA LYS A 270 0.27 -16.51 12.04
C LYS A 270 0.66 -16.26 10.59
N ALA A 271 -0.16 -15.55 9.84
CA ALA A 271 0.07 -15.22 8.43
C ALA A 271 0.04 -13.69 8.28
N PHE A 272 1.00 -13.14 7.55
CA PHE A 272 1.19 -11.71 7.35
C PHE A 272 1.04 -11.33 5.87
N GLY A 273 0.22 -12.08 5.14
CA GLY A 273 -0.12 -11.78 3.74
C GLY A 273 0.95 -12.15 2.72
N GLN A 274 1.89 -12.99 3.08
CA GLN A 274 2.86 -13.56 2.14
C GLN A 274 2.31 -14.82 1.46
N LEU A 275 2.85 -15.11 0.28
CA LEU A 275 2.68 -16.38 -0.41
C LEU A 275 3.74 -17.35 0.11
N ASP A 276 3.36 -18.26 1.00
CA ASP A 276 4.27 -19.29 1.52
C ASP A 276 4.52 -20.39 0.48
N ASP A 277 3.48 -20.81 -0.23
CA ASP A 277 3.57 -21.75 -1.34
C ASP A 277 2.62 -21.37 -2.49
N ILE A 278 3.19 -20.86 -3.56
CA ILE A 278 2.43 -20.51 -4.77
C ILE A 278 2.27 -21.71 -5.72
N SER A 279 2.92 -22.85 -5.44
CA SER A 279 2.96 -24.01 -6.34
C SER A 279 1.56 -24.47 -6.72
N ASN A 280 0.63 -24.53 -5.77
CA ASN A 280 -0.75 -24.95 -6.02
C ASN A 280 -1.48 -23.99 -6.97
N ILE A 281 -1.32 -22.66 -6.79
CA ILE A 281 -1.93 -21.64 -7.65
C ILE A 281 -1.36 -21.73 -9.05
N ILE A 282 -0.04 -21.84 -9.17
CA ILE A 282 0.65 -21.94 -10.45
C ILE A 282 0.28 -23.23 -11.19
N GLN A 283 0.26 -24.36 -10.49
CA GLN A 283 -0.15 -25.63 -11.10
C GLN A 283 -1.60 -25.60 -11.59
N ALA A 284 -2.51 -25.00 -10.80
CA ALA A 284 -3.89 -24.81 -11.23
C ALA A 284 -3.97 -23.93 -12.49
N TYR A 285 -3.19 -22.84 -12.54
CA TYR A 285 -3.11 -21.95 -13.70
C TYR A 285 -2.55 -22.66 -14.93
N GLU A 286 -1.44 -23.38 -14.79
CA GLU A 286 -0.78 -24.11 -15.88
C GLU A 286 -1.66 -25.23 -16.46
N LYS A 287 -2.56 -25.81 -15.67
CA LYS A 287 -3.52 -26.83 -16.10
C LYS A 287 -4.72 -26.27 -16.87
N THR A 288 -4.91 -24.95 -16.91
CA THR A 288 -6.01 -24.35 -17.68
C THR A 288 -5.88 -24.64 -19.18
N GLY A 289 -6.99 -24.85 -19.87
CA GLY A 289 -6.99 -25.11 -21.32
C GLY A 289 -6.32 -23.97 -22.11
N THR A 290 -6.45 -22.72 -21.64
CA THR A 290 -5.77 -21.56 -22.24
C THR A 290 -4.25 -21.70 -22.16
N GLN A 291 -3.71 -22.06 -20.99
CA GLN A 291 -2.25 -22.24 -20.84
C GLN A 291 -1.72 -23.42 -21.65
N GLN A 292 -2.43 -24.54 -21.66
CA GLN A 292 -2.07 -25.69 -22.47
C GLN A 292 -1.99 -25.32 -23.96
N SER A 293 -2.99 -24.60 -24.47
CA SER A 293 -3.00 -24.12 -25.86
C SER A 293 -1.86 -23.15 -26.17
N ILE A 294 -1.52 -22.26 -25.26
CA ILE A 294 -0.37 -21.34 -25.39
C ILE A 294 0.94 -22.13 -25.46
N ARG A 295 1.15 -23.11 -24.58
CA ARG A 295 2.37 -23.93 -24.56
C ARG A 295 2.49 -24.86 -25.78
N GLU A 296 1.38 -25.34 -26.30
CA GLU A 296 1.37 -26.06 -27.57
C GLU A 296 1.75 -25.18 -28.76
N TYR A 297 1.20 -23.97 -28.80
CA TYR A 297 1.54 -22.95 -29.79
C TYR A 297 3.03 -22.56 -29.73
N GLU A 298 3.55 -22.36 -28.52
CA GLU A 298 4.97 -22.06 -28.30
C GLU A 298 5.90 -23.09 -28.97
N LYS A 299 5.59 -24.36 -28.79
CA LYS A 299 6.41 -25.46 -29.35
C LYS A 299 6.26 -25.61 -30.85
N THR A 300 5.08 -25.39 -31.40
CA THR A 300 4.75 -25.78 -32.77
C THR A 300 4.77 -24.62 -33.75
N LYS A 301 4.26 -23.46 -33.38
CA LYS A 301 4.00 -22.36 -34.29
C LYS A 301 4.84 -21.10 -34.05
N TYR A 302 5.19 -20.82 -32.80
CA TYR A 302 5.88 -19.59 -32.41
C TYR A 302 7.27 -19.43 -33.08
N PRO A 303 8.08 -20.47 -33.27
CA PRO A 303 9.37 -20.34 -33.95
C PRO A 303 9.28 -19.85 -35.41
N GLN A 304 8.15 -20.10 -36.08
CA GLN A 304 7.90 -19.76 -37.48
C GLN A 304 6.90 -18.61 -37.68
N ARG A 305 6.65 -17.79 -36.62
CA ARG A 305 5.58 -16.77 -36.61
C ARG A 305 5.68 -15.73 -37.72
N ARG A 306 6.91 -15.35 -38.14
CA ARG A 306 7.15 -14.32 -39.17
C ARG A 306 6.66 -14.71 -40.56
N GLU A 307 6.64 -16.02 -40.88
CA GLU A 307 6.26 -16.53 -42.20
C GLU A 307 4.75 -16.68 -42.39
N ARG A 308 3.98 -16.74 -41.30
CA ARG A 308 2.55 -17.13 -41.29
C ARG A 308 1.53 -16.03 -41.34
N LEU A 309 1.87 -14.81 -41.00
CA LEU A 309 0.90 -13.70 -40.81
C LEU A 309 0.17 -13.29 -42.09
N VAL A 310 0.58 -13.83 -43.25
CA VAL A 310 0.10 -13.39 -44.59
C VAL A 310 -1.14 -14.16 -45.09
N LYS A 311 -1.57 -15.29 -44.51
CA LYS A 311 -2.54 -16.19 -45.17
C LYS A 311 -3.74 -16.74 -44.39
N LYS A 312 -4.24 -16.12 -43.29
CA LYS A 312 -5.29 -16.73 -42.46
C LYS A 312 -6.60 -15.96 -42.30
N LYS A 313 -7.70 -16.68 -41.93
CA LYS A 313 -9.00 -16.11 -41.57
C LYS A 313 -8.90 -15.24 -40.31
N LYS A 314 -9.66 -14.10 -40.25
CA LYS A 314 -9.59 -13.12 -39.13
C LYS A 314 -9.70 -13.74 -37.73
N ALA A 315 -10.56 -14.73 -37.52
CA ALA A 315 -10.79 -15.33 -36.18
C ALA A 315 -9.59 -16.14 -35.66
N ASP A 316 -8.94 -16.89 -36.53
CA ASP A 316 -7.78 -17.73 -36.16
C ASP A 316 -6.54 -16.87 -35.92
N VAL A 317 -6.41 -15.78 -36.69
CA VAL A 317 -5.29 -14.83 -36.59
C VAL A 317 -5.30 -14.09 -35.25
N ILE A 318 -6.46 -13.73 -34.70
CA ILE A 318 -6.51 -12.98 -33.44
C ILE A 318 -5.98 -13.78 -32.25
N ASN A 319 -6.27 -15.09 -32.19
CA ASN A 319 -5.78 -15.95 -31.14
C ASN A 319 -4.28 -16.24 -31.28
N ASP A 320 -3.80 -16.41 -32.51
CA ASP A 320 -2.37 -16.54 -32.78
C ASP A 320 -1.63 -15.26 -32.32
N LEU A 321 -2.11 -14.06 -32.68
CA LEU A 321 -1.50 -12.78 -32.26
C LEU A 321 -1.52 -12.56 -30.75
N ARG A 322 -2.62 -12.92 -30.08
CA ARG A 322 -2.70 -12.89 -28.60
C ARG A 322 -1.64 -13.77 -27.96
N THR A 323 -1.47 -14.97 -28.50
CA THR A 323 -0.48 -15.93 -27.98
C THR A 323 0.95 -15.45 -28.25
N GLU A 324 1.19 -14.82 -29.41
CA GLU A 324 2.50 -14.26 -29.73
C GLU A 324 2.87 -13.11 -28.80
N MET A 325 1.95 -12.14 -28.56
CA MET A 325 2.18 -11.05 -27.60
C MET A 325 2.44 -11.58 -26.18
N PHE A 326 1.68 -12.59 -25.75
CA PHE A 326 1.88 -13.23 -24.46
C PHE A 326 3.28 -13.85 -24.34
N LEU A 327 3.75 -14.56 -25.37
CA LEU A 327 5.08 -15.20 -25.38
C LEU A 327 6.22 -14.19 -25.55
N ASP A 328 6.02 -13.14 -26.35
CA ASP A 328 6.98 -12.04 -26.47
C ASP A 328 7.19 -11.35 -25.12
N ALA A 329 6.09 -11.04 -24.41
CA ALA A 329 6.16 -10.44 -23.09
C ALA A 329 6.84 -11.34 -22.05
N GLU A 330 6.53 -12.65 -22.06
CA GLU A 330 7.16 -13.60 -21.16
C GLU A 330 8.68 -13.75 -21.43
N ASN A 331 9.09 -13.77 -22.69
CA ASN A 331 10.50 -13.90 -23.06
C ASN A 331 11.29 -12.64 -22.72
N THR A 332 10.74 -11.45 -23.02
CA THR A 332 11.36 -10.17 -22.62
C THR A 332 11.49 -10.06 -21.09
N LEU A 333 10.46 -10.46 -20.35
CA LEU A 333 10.56 -10.50 -18.88
C LEU A 333 11.69 -11.41 -18.40
N LYS A 334 11.90 -12.57 -19.03
CA LYS A 334 12.99 -13.51 -18.66
C LYS A 334 14.38 -12.88 -18.82
N GLU A 335 14.57 -12.09 -19.86
CA GLU A 335 15.82 -11.38 -20.15
C GLU A 335 16.05 -10.22 -19.18
N HIS A 336 14.98 -9.58 -18.73
CA HIS A 336 14.98 -8.39 -17.90
C HIS A 336 14.46 -8.62 -16.48
N ILE A 337 14.57 -9.81 -15.94
CA ILE A 337 13.95 -10.20 -14.66
C ILE A 337 14.45 -9.37 -13.46
N ASN A 338 15.64 -8.80 -13.55
CA ASN A 338 16.23 -7.97 -12.49
C ASN A 338 15.72 -6.53 -12.50
N ASP A 339 15.17 -6.05 -13.62
CA ASP A 339 14.60 -4.70 -13.70
C ASP A 339 13.34 -4.56 -12.85
N HIS A 340 12.99 -3.33 -12.48
CA HIS A 340 11.91 -3.07 -11.53
C HIS A 340 10.61 -2.64 -12.18
N ILE A 341 10.64 -1.98 -13.35
CA ILE A 341 9.46 -1.42 -14.00
C ILE A 341 9.33 -1.99 -15.42
N PHE A 342 8.12 -2.46 -15.73
CA PHE A 342 7.79 -3.10 -16.98
C PHE A 342 6.55 -2.45 -17.61
N TYR A 343 6.58 -2.16 -18.91
CA TYR A 343 5.43 -1.70 -19.68
C TYR A 343 4.85 -2.83 -20.50
N LEU A 344 3.57 -3.13 -20.28
CA LEU A 344 2.79 -4.10 -21.05
C LEU A 344 1.77 -3.34 -21.92
N GLU A 345 2.13 -3.06 -23.15
CA GLU A 345 1.28 -2.37 -24.11
C GLU A 345 0.73 -3.36 -25.13
N GLU A 346 -0.55 -3.66 -25.03
CA GLU A 346 -1.27 -4.53 -25.94
C GLU A 346 -2.54 -3.84 -26.46
N PRO A 347 -2.97 -4.08 -27.73
CA PRO A 347 -4.25 -3.60 -28.23
C PRO A 347 -5.42 -4.02 -27.35
N THR A 348 -6.48 -3.22 -27.32
CA THR A 348 -7.70 -3.58 -26.58
C THR A 348 -8.21 -4.96 -26.99
N GLY A 349 -8.48 -5.82 -26.02
CA GLY A 349 -8.94 -7.20 -26.25
C GLY A 349 -7.86 -8.17 -26.70
N ALA A 350 -6.58 -7.82 -26.58
CA ALA A 350 -5.46 -8.72 -26.86
C ALA A 350 -5.23 -9.77 -25.76
N GLY A 351 -5.69 -9.52 -24.53
CA GLY A 351 -5.56 -10.47 -23.42
C GLY A 351 -4.67 -10.00 -22.27
N LYS A 352 -4.44 -8.69 -22.16
CA LYS A 352 -3.56 -8.05 -21.14
C LYS A 352 -3.66 -8.66 -19.75
N SER A 353 -4.86 -8.88 -19.24
CA SER A 353 -5.05 -9.42 -17.88
C SER A 353 -4.46 -10.84 -17.72
N ASN A 354 -4.60 -11.70 -18.74
CA ASN A 354 -4.01 -13.04 -18.70
C ASN A 354 -2.48 -13.00 -18.85
N THR A 355 -1.97 -12.11 -19.70
CA THR A 355 -0.53 -11.86 -19.84
C THR A 355 0.05 -11.36 -18.51
N ALA A 356 -0.54 -10.36 -17.89
CA ALA A 356 -0.11 -9.83 -16.59
C ALA A 356 -0.15 -10.85 -15.45
N LEU A 357 -1.18 -11.72 -15.43
CA LEU A 357 -1.27 -12.82 -14.47
C LEU A 357 -0.09 -13.79 -14.62
N ASN A 358 0.21 -14.20 -15.86
CA ASN A 358 1.35 -15.05 -16.15
C ASN A 358 2.67 -14.42 -15.74
N LEU A 359 2.88 -13.14 -16.11
CA LEU A 359 4.10 -12.40 -15.78
C LEU A 359 4.29 -12.30 -14.26
N SER A 360 3.23 -12.04 -13.50
CA SER A 360 3.27 -12.02 -12.04
C SER A 360 3.74 -13.36 -11.46
N PHE A 361 3.21 -14.47 -11.97
CA PHE A 361 3.65 -15.80 -11.54
C PHE A 361 5.08 -16.13 -11.97
N GLN A 362 5.50 -15.70 -13.17
CA GLN A 362 6.90 -15.87 -13.61
C GLN A 362 7.88 -15.10 -12.72
N ILE A 363 7.52 -13.87 -12.30
CA ILE A 363 8.34 -13.08 -11.37
C ILE A 363 8.48 -13.82 -10.04
N ILE A 364 7.38 -14.26 -9.43
CA ILE A 364 7.42 -14.95 -8.12
C ILE A 364 8.21 -16.26 -8.21
N LYS A 365 8.08 -17.00 -9.32
CA LYS A 365 8.88 -18.23 -9.52
C LYS A 365 10.38 -17.97 -9.59
N LYS A 366 10.81 -16.85 -10.16
CA LYS A 366 12.20 -16.60 -10.52
C LYS A 366 12.92 -15.65 -9.59
N VAL A 367 12.21 -14.68 -9.02
CA VAL A 367 12.78 -13.68 -8.13
C VAL A 367 12.57 -14.12 -6.70
N LYS A 368 13.67 -14.54 -6.06
CA LYS A 368 13.68 -14.88 -4.63
C LYS A 368 13.20 -13.68 -3.83
N ASN A 369 12.44 -13.93 -2.79
CA ASN A 369 11.89 -12.96 -1.84
C ASN A 369 10.59 -12.26 -2.29
N ILE A 370 10.23 -12.23 -3.57
CA ILE A 370 8.92 -11.72 -3.98
C ILE A 370 7.82 -12.69 -3.53
N ASN A 371 6.90 -12.21 -2.68
CA ASN A 371 5.93 -13.07 -2.01
C ASN A 371 4.49 -12.53 -1.94
N LYS A 372 4.18 -11.53 -2.78
CA LYS A 372 2.84 -10.90 -2.78
C LYS A 372 2.52 -10.32 -4.15
N ILE A 373 1.22 -10.26 -4.49
CA ILE A 373 0.73 -9.66 -5.73
C ILE A 373 -0.37 -8.66 -5.43
N PHE A 374 -0.27 -7.49 -6.05
CA PHE A 374 -1.33 -6.49 -6.08
C PHE A 374 -1.78 -6.27 -7.51
N TYR A 375 -3.11 -6.33 -7.74
CA TYR A 375 -3.75 -5.90 -8.97
C TYR A 375 -4.52 -4.60 -8.71
N ILE A 376 -4.13 -3.53 -9.36
CA ILE A 376 -4.63 -2.18 -9.11
C ILE A 376 -5.36 -1.67 -10.35
N TYR A 377 -6.65 -1.41 -10.20
CA TYR A 377 -7.58 -1.01 -11.28
C TYR A 377 -8.08 0.42 -11.10
N PRO A 378 -8.45 1.12 -12.19
CA PRO A 378 -8.97 2.48 -12.10
C PRO A 378 -10.34 2.56 -11.42
N PHE A 379 -11.18 1.51 -11.56
CA PHE A 379 -12.58 1.52 -11.09
C PHE A 379 -12.98 0.21 -10.42
N ASN A 380 -13.93 0.30 -9.47
CA ASN A 380 -14.47 -0.86 -8.76
C ASN A 380 -15.09 -1.91 -9.70
N THR A 381 -15.75 -1.47 -10.77
CA THR A 381 -16.35 -2.38 -11.76
C THR A 381 -15.33 -3.30 -12.44
N LEU A 382 -14.10 -2.82 -12.66
CA LEU A 382 -13.03 -3.64 -13.18
C LEU A 382 -12.48 -4.61 -12.12
N VAL A 383 -12.45 -4.21 -10.86
CA VAL A 383 -12.09 -5.11 -9.74
C VAL A 383 -13.08 -6.27 -9.68
N ASP A 384 -14.39 -5.98 -9.69
CA ASP A 384 -15.45 -6.99 -9.64
C ASP A 384 -15.39 -7.94 -10.84
N GLN A 385 -15.16 -7.41 -12.04
CA GLN A 385 -14.99 -8.21 -13.24
C GLN A 385 -13.77 -9.13 -13.19
N ASN A 386 -12.65 -8.63 -12.64
CA ASN A 386 -11.42 -9.41 -12.59
C ASN A 386 -11.45 -10.49 -11.51
N ILE A 387 -12.07 -10.27 -10.35
CA ILE A 387 -12.26 -11.34 -9.37
C ILE A 387 -13.15 -12.46 -9.93
N GLU A 388 -14.21 -12.12 -10.69
CA GLU A 388 -15.03 -13.11 -11.38
C GLU A 388 -14.22 -13.90 -12.43
N ASN A 389 -13.34 -13.23 -13.18
CA ASN A 389 -12.45 -13.88 -14.14
C ASN A 389 -11.43 -14.82 -13.47
N LEU A 390 -10.86 -14.42 -12.34
CA LEU A 390 -9.98 -15.30 -11.56
C LEU A 390 -10.74 -16.53 -11.04
N GLY A 391 -11.98 -16.35 -10.57
CA GLY A 391 -12.85 -17.46 -10.19
C GLY A 391 -13.06 -18.45 -11.34
N LYS A 392 -13.25 -17.97 -12.57
CA LYS A 392 -13.38 -18.84 -13.77
C LYS A 392 -12.07 -19.54 -14.10
N ILE A 393 -10.94 -18.84 -14.02
CA ILE A 393 -9.61 -19.40 -14.29
C ILE A 393 -9.30 -20.54 -13.31
N PHE A 394 -9.54 -20.32 -12.03
CA PHE A 394 -9.25 -21.30 -10.97
C PHE A 394 -10.40 -22.26 -10.65
N GLY A 395 -11.51 -22.22 -11.43
CA GLY A 395 -12.65 -23.11 -11.22
C GLY A 395 -13.31 -22.94 -9.86
N ASN A 396 -13.24 -21.74 -9.26
CA ASN A 396 -13.75 -21.41 -7.92
C ASN A 396 -13.22 -22.35 -6.81
N GLN A 397 -11.99 -22.86 -6.94
CA GLN A 397 -11.35 -23.66 -5.90
C GLN A 397 -11.20 -22.80 -4.62
N LYS A 398 -11.87 -23.22 -3.53
CA LYS A 398 -11.93 -22.45 -2.28
C LYS A 398 -10.53 -22.12 -1.73
N ASP A 399 -9.62 -23.08 -1.73
CA ASP A 399 -8.26 -22.91 -1.18
C ASP A 399 -7.44 -21.83 -1.94
N ILE A 400 -7.69 -21.67 -3.22
CA ILE A 400 -7.04 -20.61 -4.03
C ILE A 400 -7.79 -19.29 -3.84
N MET A 401 -9.13 -19.31 -3.91
CA MET A 401 -9.94 -18.10 -3.81
C MET A 401 -9.85 -17.43 -2.42
N ASN A 402 -9.60 -18.19 -1.36
CA ASN A 402 -9.36 -17.66 0.00
C ASN A 402 -8.03 -16.88 0.12
N GLN A 403 -7.10 -17.08 -0.80
CA GLN A 403 -5.83 -16.32 -0.84
C GLN A 403 -5.96 -15.01 -1.62
N ILE A 404 -7.11 -14.78 -2.25
CA ILE A 404 -7.39 -13.61 -3.09
C ILE A 404 -8.43 -12.75 -2.39
N THR A 405 -8.14 -11.48 -2.18
CA THR A 405 -9.09 -10.55 -1.58
C THR A 405 -9.32 -9.32 -2.45
N VAL A 406 -10.51 -8.73 -2.30
CA VAL A 406 -10.84 -7.42 -2.86
C VAL A 406 -10.86 -6.40 -1.73
N VAL A 407 -10.05 -5.36 -1.87
CA VAL A 407 -9.99 -4.24 -0.92
C VAL A 407 -10.31 -2.95 -1.65
N ASN A 408 -11.54 -2.51 -1.49
CA ASN A 408 -12.04 -1.23 -1.99
C ASN A 408 -13.05 -0.63 -0.99
N SER A 409 -13.47 0.60 -1.20
CA SER A 409 -14.38 1.32 -0.31
C SER A 409 -15.82 0.77 -0.28
N LEU A 410 -16.16 -0.19 -1.14
CA LEU A 410 -17.55 -0.61 -1.38
C LEU A 410 -17.88 -2.05 -0.95
N VAL A 411 -16.88 -2.89 -0.66
CA VAL A 411 -17.17 -4.30 -0.35
C VAL A 411 -17.55 -4.45 1.12
N PRO A 412 -18.83 -4.72 1.43
CA PRO A 412 -19.23 -5.12 2.77
C PRO A 412 -18.60 -6.46 3.12
N MET A 413 -18.34 -6.68 4.40
CA MET A 413 -17.89 -7.99 4.87
C MET A 413 -19.02 -9.00 4.65
N LYS A 414 -18.73 -10.09 3.95
CA LYS A 414 -19.63 -11.24 3.90
C LYS A 414 -19.64 -11.89 5.28
N GLU A 415 -20.77 -11.80 5.98
CA GLU A 415 -21.02 -12.58 7.18
C GLU A 415 -21.26 -14.05 6.74
N GLU A 416 -20.36 -14.95 7.06
CA GLU A 416 -20.74 -16.35 7.25
C GLU A 416 -21.38 -16.42 8.64
N LYS A 417 -22.69 -16.62 8.68
CA LYS A 417 -23.44 -16.82 9.93
C LYS A 417 -23.11 -18.21 10.48
N ASP A 418 -22.17 -18.27 11.41
CA ASP A 418 -21.97 -19.44 12.25
C ASP A 418 -22.53 -19.20 13.66
N GLU A 419 -23.22 -20.21 14.20
CA GLU A 419 -24.09 -20.19 15.37
C GLU A 419 -23.45 -20.03 16.76
N TYR A 420 -22.21 -19.51 16.88
CA TYR A 420 -21.53 -19.31 18.16
C TYR A 420 -21.05 -17.87 18.32
N GLU A 421 -21.79 -17.04 19.06
CA GLU A 421 -21.53 -15.59 19.24
C GLU A 421 -20.08 -15.20 19.59
N ASP A 422 -19.41 -15.95 20.44
CA ASP A 422 -18.04 -15.60 20.88
C ASP A 422 -16.96 -15.99 19.86
N LYS A 423 -17.11 -17.09 19.16
CA LYS A 423 -16.20 -17.50 18.07
C LYS A 423 -16.41 -16.61 16.85
N THR A 424 -17.64 -16.21 16.57
CA THR A 424 -18.01 -15.31 15.47
C THR A 424 -17.40 -13.91 15.69
N LYS A 425 -17.44 -13.37 16.92
CA LYS A 425 -16.84 -12.07 17.23
C LYS A 425 -15.33 -12.08 17.05
N LYS A 426 -14.62 -13.11 17.52
CA LYS A 426 -13.16 -13.25 17.32
C LYS A 426 -12.80 -13.42 15.84
N PHE A 427 -13.58 -14.21 15.10
CA PHE A 427 -13.40 -14.39 13.66
C PHE A 427 -13.56 -13.06 12.92
N TYR A 428 -14.63 -12.32 13.22
CA TYR A 428 -14.91 -11.02 12.63
C TYR A 428 -13.79 -10.00 12.90
N GLN A 429 -13.31 -9.93 14.14
CA GLN A 429 -12.18 -9.05 14.51
C GLN A 429 -10.89 -9.44 13.77
N LYS A 430 -10.63 -10.74 13.59
CA LYS A 430 -9.49 -11.21 12.80
C LYS A 430 -9.60 -10.78 11.32
N VAL A 431 -10.76 -10.98 10.71
CA VAL A 431 -11.01 -10.58 9.31
C VAL A 431 -10.86 -9.07 9.13
N LEU A 432 -11.33 -8.26 10.10
CA LEU A 432 -11.11 -6.80 10.11
C LEU A 432 -9.62 -6.47 10.11
N LEU A 433 -8.87 -7.09 11.00
CA LEU A 433 -7.44 -6.89 11.15
C LEU A 433 -6.69 -7.28 9.88
N ASP A 434 -7.02 -8.47 9.31
CA ASP A 434 -6.41 -8.95 8.07
C ASP A 434 -6.71 -8.01 6.89
N ARG A 435 -7.91 -7.43 6.80
CA ARG A 435 -8.24 -6.45 5.77
C ARG A 435 -7.54 -5.11 5.97
N GLN A 436 -7.47 -4.63 7.19
CA GLN A 436 -6.85 -3.35 7.53
C GLN A 436 -5.35 -3.34 7.21
N PHE A 437 -4.68 -4.46 7.47
CA PHE A 437 -3.25 -4.64 7.19
C PHE A 437 -2.97 -5.38 5.88
N LEU A 438 -3.99 -5.61 5.04
CA LEU A 438 -3.87 -6.33 3.76
C LEU A 438 -3.15 -7.69 3.89
N ASN A 439 -3.45 -8.46 4.95
CA ASN A 439 -2.83 -9.77 5.22
C ASN A 439 -3.34 -10.88 4.28
N TYR A 440 -3.31 -10.62 2.98
CA TYR A 440 -3.70 -11.57 1.92
C TYR A 440 -2.61 -11.65 0.86
N PRO A 441 -2.27 -12.84 0.36
CA PRO A 441 -1.22 -13.01 -0.65
C PRO A 441 -1.49 -12.28 -1.97
N ILE A 442 -2.75 -12.28 -2.43
CA ILE A 442 -3.17 -11.64 -3.68
C ILE A 442 -4.26 -10.62 -3.36
N VAL A 443 -4.03 -9.36 -3.69
CA VAL A 443 -4.94 -8.25 -3.39
C VAL A 443 -5.36 -7.57 -4.68
N LEU A 444 -6.68 -7.48 -4.91
CA LEU A 444 -7.27 -6.63 -5.93
C LEU A 444 -7.77 -5.34 -5.28
N SER A 445 -7.40 -4.20 -5.82
CA SER A 445 -7.77 -2.90 -5.26
C SER A 445 -7.95 -1.84 -6.34
N THR A 446 -8.37 -0.66 -5.91
CA THR A 446 -8.47 0.49 -6.80
C THR A 446 -7.26 1.40 -6.67
N HIS A 447 -7.01 2.19 -7.70
CA HIS A 447 -6.01 3.25 -7.69
C HIS A 447 -6.13 4.15 -6.46
N VAL A 448 -7.36 4.60 -6.13
CA VAL A 448 -7.60 5.50 -5.00
C VAL A 448 -7.13 4.89 -3.67
N THR A 449 -7.50 3.64 -3.41
CA THR A 449 -7.09 2.94 -2.19
C THR A 449 -5.59 2.72 -2.13
N TRP A 450 -5.00 2.31 -3.25
CA TRP A 450 -3.57 2.04 -3.32
C TRP A 450 -2.72 3.31 -3.16
N PHE A 451 -3.11 4.43 -3.82
CA PHE A 451 -2.40 5.70 -3.65
C PHE A 451 -2.54 6.29 -2.25
N LYS A 452 -3.66 6.05 -1.55
CA LYS A 452 -3.74 6.37 -0.13
C LYS A 452 -2.67 5.62 0.68
N THR A 453 -2.46 4.34 0.41
CA THR A 453 -1.38 3.58 1.07
C THR A 453 0.01 4.14 0.74
N LEU A 454 0.25 4.61 -0.50
CA LEU A 454 1.54 5.18 -0.89
C LEU A 454 1.79 6.58 -0.32
N PHE A 455 0.78 7.45 -0.26
CA PHE A 455 0.94 8.89 -0.04
C PHE A 455 0.07 9.47 1.07
N GLY A 456 -0.96 8.77 1.52
CA GLY A 456 -1.86 9.24 2.57
C GLY A 456 -1.11 9.46 3.90
N HIS A 457 -1.59 10.37 4.72
CA HIS A 457 -0.95 10.75 5.98
C HIS A 457 -1.71 10.26 7.22
N GLU A 458 -2.97 9.87 7.05
CA GLU A 458 -3.73 9.29 8.13
C GLU A 458 -3.11 7.94 8.57
N LYS A 459 -3.26 7.61 9.84
CA LYS A 459 -2.71 6.40 10.42
C LYS A 459 -3.18 5.15 9.63
N GLU A 460 -4.46 5.11 9.30
CA GLU A 460 -5.10 4.04 8.55
C GLU A 460 -4.58 3.90 7.12
N ASP A 461 -4.20 4.99 6.49
CA ASP A 461 -3.62 4.97 5.14
C ASP A 461 -2.25 4.28 5.12
N VAL A 462 -1.48 4.41 6.20
CA VAL A 462 -0.11 3.89 6.28
C VAL A 462 -0.05 2.45 6.81
N PHE A 463 -1.09 1.94 7.44
CA PHE A 463 -1.11 0.61 8.08
C PHE A 463 -0.51 -0.50 7.23
N ALA A 464 -0.89 -0.56 5.97
CA ALA A 464 -0.51 -1.65 5.07
C ALA A 464 0.73 -1.34 4.22
N PHE A 465 1.47 -0.26 4.48
CA PHE A 465 2.60 0.13 3.62
C PHE A 465 3.70 -0.95 3.60
N HIS A 466 3.99 -1.61 4.72
CA HIS A 466 4.95 -2.72 4.79
C HIS A 466 4.58 -3.92 3.88
N GLN A 467 3.31 -4.04 3.49
CA GLN A 467 2.86 -5.08 2.58
C GLN A 467 3.33 -4.90 1.13
N LEU A 468 3.78 -3.69 0.78
CA LEU A 468 4.34 -3.38 -0.54
C LEU A 468 5.75 -3.96 -0.71
N CYS A 469 6.45 -4.25 0.40
CA CYS A 469 7.77 -4.87 0.35
C CYS A 469 7.71 -6.23 -0.36
N ASN A 470 8.69 -6.47 -1.23
CA ASN A 470 8.86 -7.75 -1.92
C ASN A 470 7.58 -8.17 -2.66
N SER A 471 7.01 -7.29 -3.48
CA SER A 471 5.73 -7.54 -4.16
C SER A 471 5.78 -7.32 -5.67
N VAL A 472 4.84 -7.95 -6.37
CA VAL A 472 4.48 -7.61 -7.75
C VAL A 472 3.29 -6.68 -7.72
N ILE A 473 3.38 -5.55 -8.42
CA ILE A 473 2.30 -4.58 -8.58
C ILE A 473 1.89 -4.55 -10.04
N VAL A 474 0.66 -4.89 -10.35
CA VAL A 474 0.08 -4.73 -11.68
C VAL A 474 -0.82 -3.51 -11.67
N LEU A 475 -0.43 -2.48 -12.41
CA LEU A 475 -1.18 -1.22 -12.57
C LEU A 475 -1.90 -1.20 -13.90
N ASP A 476 -3.23 -1.22 -13.87
CA ASP A 476 -4.04 -1.15 -15.10
C ASP A 476 -4.49 0.27 -15.39
N GLU A 477 -4.39 0.66 -16.68
CA GLU A 477 -4.88 1.93 -17.22
C GLU A 477 -4.41 3.17 -16.43
N ILE A 478 -3.08 3.29 -16.21
CA ILE A 478 -2.47 4.39 -15.43
C ILE A 478 -2.83 5.77 -15.98
N GLN A 479 -3.11 5.88 -17.30
CA GLN A 479 -3.51 7.14 -17.95
C GLN A 479 -4.86 7.69 -17.45
N SER A 480 -5.62 6.95 -16.66
CA SER A 480 -6.84 7.45 -16.02
C SER A 480 -6.58 8.54 -14.98
N TYR A 481 -5.32 8.73 -14.55
CA TYR A 481 -4.93 9.81 -13.64
C TYR A 481 -4.78 11.15 -14.32
N LYS A 482 -4.89 12.22 -13.51
CA LYS A 482 -4.63 13.59 -13.97
C LYS A 482 -3.17 13.73 -14.41
N ASN A 483 -2.96 14.17 -15.63
CA ASN A 483 -1.65 14.35 -16.26
C ASN A 483 -0.69 15.25 -15.46
N ALA A 484 -1.22 16.19 -14.68
CA ALA A 484 -0.44 17.14 -13.88
C ALA A 484 0.39 16.51 -12.76
N LEU A 485 0.12 15.25 -12.40
CA LEU A 485 0.82 14.53 -11.30
C LEU A 485 1.67 13.35 -11.80
N TRP A 486 1.80 13.18 -13.10
CA TRP A 486 2.48 11.99 -13.62
C TRP A 486 3.97 11.98 -13.34
N SER A 487 4.65 13.13 -13.39
CA SER A 487 6.08 13.23 -13.10
C SER A 487 6.36 12.74 -11.69
N GLU A 488 5.62 13.27 -10.71
CA GLU A 488 5.75 12.90 -9.32
C GLU A 488 5.41 11.41 -9.08
N ILE A 489 4.30 10.93 -9.66
CA ILE A 489 3.90 9.53 -9.52
C ILE A 489 4.99 8.60 -10.05
N ILE A 490 5.53 8.86 -11.24
CA ILE A 490 6.57 8.00 -11.84
C ILE A 490 7.86 8.06 -11.03
N THR A 491 8.28 9.24 -10.57
CA THR A 491 9.46 9.39 -9.71
C THR A 491 9.32 8.57 -8.42
N PHE A 492 8.17 8.67 -7.75
CA PHE A 492 7.93 7.86 -6.54
C PHE A 492 7.85 6.38 -6.85
N LEU A 493 7.20 5.96 -7.95
CA LEU A 493 7.12 4.54 -8.31
C LEU A 493 8.50 3.94 -8.60
N LYS A 494 9.37 4.68 -9.31
CA LYS A 494 10.77 4.26 -9.54
C LYS A 494 11.54 4.12 -8.22
N GLY A 495 11.49 5.12 -7.36
CA GLY A 495 12.16 5.09 -6.06
C GLY A 495 11.64 3.98 -5.15
N TYR A 496 10.31 3.82 -5.05
CA TYR A 496 9.71 2.75 -4.25
C TYR A 496 9.98 1.36 -4.81
N ALA A 497 9.99 1.19 -6.15
CA ALA A 497 10.30 -0.08 -6.77
C ALA A 497 11.71 -0.57 -6.38
N LYS A 498 12.69 0.34 -6.38
CA LYS A 498 14.05 0.03 -5.94
C LYS A 498 14.12 -0.21 -4.42
N LEU A 499 13.59 0.72 -3.63
CA LEU A 499 13.67 0.66 -2.17
C LEU A 499 12.97 -0.57 -1.60
N LEU A 500 11.72 -0.81 -2.00
CA LEU A 500 10.86 -1.86 -1.45
C LEU A 500 10.98 -3.21 -2.18
N ASN A 501 11.93 -3.32 -3.10
CA ASN A 501 12.11 -4.50 -3.95
C ASN A 501 10.80 -4.91 -4.65
N MET A 502 10.10 -3.93 -5.24
CA MET A 502 8.88 -4.19 -6.00
C MET A 502 9.19 -4.43 -7.48
N LYS A 503 8.36 -5.24 -8.12
CA LYS A 503 8.30 -5.41 -9.58
C LYS A 503 6.97 -4.84 -10.07
N ILE A 504 7.01 -3.75 -10.84
CA ILE A 504 5.82 -3.01 -11.26
C ILE A 504 5.55 -3.28 -12.74
N ILE A 505 4.39 -3.85 -13.06
CA ILE A 505 3.91 -4.05 -14.43
C ILE A 505 2.83 -2.99 -14.69
N ILE A 506 3.14 -2.02 -15.52
CA ILE A 506 2.18 -0.99 -15.95
C ILE A 506 1.56 -1.44 -17.27
N MET A 507 0.25 -1.68 -17.26
CA MET A 507 -0.45 -2.14 -18.45
C MET A 507 -1.46 -1.12 -18.98
N SER A 508 -1.46 -0.93 -20.29
CA SER A 508 -2.39 -0.06 -21.00
C SER A 508 -2.48 -0.43 -22.48
N ALA A 509 -3.54 0.01 -23.15
CA ALA A 509 -3.62 0.02 -24.60
C ALA A 509 -3.04 1.29 -25.22
N THR A 510 -2.94 2.37 -24.44
CA THR A 510 -2.55 3.71 -24.90
C THR A 510 -1.64 4.37 -23.87
N LEU A 511 -0.46 3.76 -23.65
CA LEU A 511 0.48 4.31 -22.69
C LEU A 511 1.18 5.54 -23.30
N PRO A 512 1.16 6.69 -22.64
CA PRO A 512 1.99 7.83 -23.06
C PRO A 512 3.47 7.51 -22.81
N ASN A 513 4.36 8.23 -23.48
CA ASN A 513 5.79 8.09 -23.21
C ASN A 513 6.12 8.67 -21.82
N LEU A 514 6.12 7.81 -20.81
CA LEU A 514 6.39 8.18 -19.42
C LEU A 514 7.87 8.50 -19.14
N GLU A 515 8.78 8.06 -20.00
CA GLU A 515 10.24 8.29 -19.86
C GLU A 515 10.61 9.76 -20.01
N VAL A 516 9.81 10.52 -20.75
CA VAL A 516 10.01 11.98 -20.93
C VAL A 516 9.73 12.77 -19.65
N LEU A 517 9.04 12.16 -18.68
CA LEU A 517 8.54 12.84 -17.48
C LEU A 517 9.53 12.83 -16.31
N THR A 518 10.63 12.11 -16.41
CA THR A 518 11.62 11.98 -15.34
C THR A 518 13.03 12.19 -15.88
N ASP A 519 13.86 12.89 -15.10
CA ASP A 519 15.29 13.10 -15.41
C ASP A 519 16.11 11.81 -15.30
N ASP A 520 15.61 10.83 -14.57
CA ASP A 520 16.21 9.52 -14.38
C ASP A 520 15.94 8.63 -15.59
N LYS A 521 16.98 8.43 -16.41
CA LYS A 521 16.96 7.63 -17.65
C LYS A 521 17.02 6.11 -17.42
N GLU A 522 16.78 5.63 -16.22
CA GLU A 522 16.62 4.19 -16.02
C GLU A 522 15.34 3.73 -16.71
N ASP A 523 15.55 3.06 -17.82
CA ASP A 523 14.53 2.69 -18.77
C ASP A 523 13.60 1.62 -18.20
N ALA A 524 12.32 1.91 -18.16
CA ALA A 524 11.33 0.87 -17.95
C ALA A 524 11.34 -0.07 -19.18
N VAL A 525 11.27 -1.36 -18.93
CA VAL A 525 11.35 -2.37 -19.98
C VAL A 525 10.02 -2.50 -20.71
N ASN A 526 10.01 -2.26 -22.02
CA ASN A 526 8.84 -2.56 -22.84
C ASN A 526 8.79 -4.07 -23.11
N LEU A 527 7.80 -4.73 -22.52
CA LEU A 527 7.66 -6.20 -22.61
C LEU A 527 7.29 -6.71 -24.00
N ILE A 528 6.78 -5.83 -24.87
CA ILE A 528 6.50 -6.17 -26.28
C ILE A 528 7.28 -5.20 -27.18
N PRO A 529 8.56 -5.44 -27.47
CA PRO A 529 9.40 -4.53 -28.23
C PRO A 529 8.83 -4.19 -29.62
N GLN A 530 8.11 -5.13 -30.24
CA GLN A 530 7.51 -4.96 -31.58
C GLN A 530 6.02 -4.59 -31.52
N LYS A 531 5.55 -3.92 -30.46
CA LYS A 531 4.14 -3.57 -30.24
C LYS A 531 3.49 -2.90 -31.48
N GLU A 532 4.21 -2.03 -32.17
CA GLU A 532 3.71 -1.32 -33.36
C GLU A 532 3.20 -2.26 -34.47
N SER A 533 3.85 -3.40 -34.65
CA SER A 533 3.44 -4.41 -35.64
C SER A 533 2.09 -5.03 -35.29
N TYR A 534 1.83 -5.23 -34.00
CA TYR A 534 0.56 -5.75 -33.50
C TYR A 534 -0.55 -4.68 -33.57
N PHE A 535 -0.28 -3.43 -33.17
CA PHE A 535 -1.26 -2.35 -33.24
C PHE A 535 -1.69 -2.03 -34.69
N LYS A 536 -0.75 -2.07 -35.64
CA LYS A 536 -1.02 -1.82 -37.07
C LYS A 536 -1.66 -2.99 -37.79
N HIS A 537 -1.70 -4.18 -37.16
CA HIS A 537 -2.31 -5.35 -37.80
C HIS A 537 -3.81 -5.13 -38.04
N PRO A 538 -4.34 -5.43 -39.25
CA PRO A 538 -5.74 -5.13 -39.64
C PRO A 538 -6.78 -5.69 -38.65
N VAL A 539 -6.50 -6.83 -37.99
CA VAL A 539 -7.37 -7.43 -36.98
C VAL A 539 -7.61 -6.51 -35.79
N PHE A 540 -6.66 -5.66 -35.43
CA PHE A 540 -6.77 -4.69 -34.35
C PHE A 540 -7.08 -3.28 -34.86
N ALA A 541 -6.38 -2.81 -35.90
CA ALA A 541 -6.47 -1.45 -36.45
C ALA A 541 -7.83 -1.17 -37.08
N GLU A 542 -8.45 -2.14 -37.75
CA GLU A 542 -9.72 -1.96 -38.47
C GLU A 542 -10.97 -2.22 -37.60
N ARG A 543 -10.85 -2.38 -36.29
CA ARG A 543 -11.99 -2.62 -35.41
C ARG A 543 -12.88 -1.40 -35.20
N VAL A 544 -12.30 -0.22 -35.31
CA VAL A 544 -12.96 1.06 -35.10
C VAL A 544 -12.87 1.84 -36.39
N ILE A 545 -14.03 2.29 -36.89
CA ILE A 545 -14.12 3.23 -38.01
C ILE A 545 -14.56 4.55 -37.41
N PRO A 546 -13.65 5.54 -37.26
CA PRO A 546 -14.01 6.84 -36.73
C PRO A 546 -14.85 7.61 -37.72
N ASP A 547 -15.95 8.21 -37.26
CA ASP A 547 -16.77 9.12 -38.02
C ASP A 547 -16.82 10.50 -37.34
N TYR A 548 -16.14 11.46 -37.93
CA TYR A 548 -16.05 12.84 -37.44
C TYR A 548 -17.06 13.79 -38.11
N SER A 549 -18.05 13.27 -38.83
CA SER A 549 -19.00 14.06 -39.57
C SER A 549 -19.79 15.05 -38.69
N LEU A 550 -20.11 14.64 -37.44
CA LEU A 550 -20.81 15.47 -36.46
C LEU A 550 -19.97 16.66 -35.94
N LEU A 551 -18.64 16.56 -35.96
CA LEU A 551 -17.77 17.65 -35.51
C LEU A 551 -17.70 18.84 -36.46
N LYS A 552 -18.22 18.71 -37.69
CA LYS A 552 -18.24 19.76 -38.69
C LYS A 552 -19.29 20.84 -38.43
N GLN A 553 -20.15 20.65 -37.43
CA GLN A 553 -21.21 21.57 -37.03
C GLN A 553 -21.24 21.77 -35.52
N LYS A 554 -21.83 22.88 -35.07
CA LYS A 554 -22.04 23.12 -33.63
C LYS A 554 -23.06 22.10 -33.10
N MET A 555 -22.61 21.19 -32.29
CA MET A 555 -23.44 20.14 -31.69
C MET A 555 -24.35 20.71 -30.61
N THR A 556 -25.63 20.37 -30.68
CA THR A 556 -26.62 20.55 -29.61
C THR A 556 -27.22 19.20 -29.24
N LEU A 557 -27.91 19.12 -28.12
CA LEU A 557 -28.56 17.86 -27.69
C LEU A 557 -29.67 17.45 -28.67
N GLU A 558 -30.35 18.43 -29.29
CA GLU A 558 -31.40 18.21 -30.29
C GLU A 558 -30.82 17.54 -31.55
N ILE A 559 -29.73 18.07 -32.09
CA ILE A 559 -29.04 17.50 -33.26
C ILE A 559 -28.54 16.08 -32.95
N LEU A 560 -28.02 15.87 -31.74
CA LEU A 560 -27.59 14.53 -31.29
C LEU A 560 -28.78 13.58 -31.22
N CYS A 561 -29.94 14.04 -30.69
CA CYS A 561 -31.17 13.24 -30.60
C CYS A 561 -31.64 12.81 -31.99
N GLU A 562 -31.74 13.74 -32.96
CA GLU A 562 -32.08 13.39 -34.33
C GLU A 562 -31.09 12.42 -34.97
N HIS A 563 -29.79 12.59 -34.69
CA HIS A 563 -28.78 11.66 -35.19
C HIS A 563 -28.99 10.26 -34.62
N VAL A 564 -29.25 10.14 -33.31
CA VAL A 564 -29.49 8.84 -32.61
C VAL A 564 -30.74 8.18 -33.17
N GLN A 565 -31.83 8.91 -33.37
CA GLN A 565 -33.06 8.38 -33.99
C GLN A 565 -32.78 7.76 -35.38
N LYS A 566 -31.99 8.44 -36.21
CA LYS A 566 -31.58 7.91 -37.52
C LYS A 566 -30.69 6.65 -37.41
N GLN A 567 -29.84 6.57 -36.36
CA GLN A 567 -28.95 5.44 -36.15
C GLN A 567 -29.67 4.21 -35.54
N VAL A 568 -30.69 4.43 -34.70
CA VAL A 568 -31.52 3.34 -34.13
C VAL A 568 -32.12 2.48 -35.22
N LEU A 569 -32.57 3.11 -36.33
CA LEU A 569 -33.11 2.39 -37.48
C LEU A 569 -32.09 1.49 -38.19
N ARG A 570 -30.78 1.73 -37.99
CA ARG A 570 -29.68 1.05 -38.68
C ARG A 570 -28.82 0.19 -37.79
N LYS A 571 -28.80 0.42 -36.48
CA LYS A 571 -27.88 -0.17 -35.52
C LYS A 571 -28.64 -0.99 -34.48
N LYS A 572 -28.06 -2.11 -34.07
CA LYS A 572 -28.63 -2.96 -33.03
C LYS A 572 -28.33 -2.46 -31.62
N LYS A 573 -27.20 -1.76 -31.43
CA LYS A 573 -26.77 -1.23 -30.12
C LYS A 573 -26.08 0.13 -30.33
N ILE A 574 -26.43 1.10 -29.50
CA ILE A 574 -25.84 2.44 -29.49
C ILE A 574 -25.42 2.73 -28.07
N LEU A 575 -24.18 3.15 -27.84
CA LEU A 575 -23.65 3.67 -26.57
C LEU A 575 -23.35 5.16 -26.76
N ILE A 576 -23.88 5.99 -25.87
CA ILE A 576 -23.64 7.43 -25.86
C ILE A 576 -23.00 7.78 -24.52
N GLU A 577 -21.84 8.40 -24.57
CA GLU A 577 -21.10 8.80 -23.38
C GLU A 577 -21.11 10.32 -23.22
N PHE A 578 -21.41 10.81 -22.03
CA PHE A 578 -21.40 12.22 -21.67
C PHE A 578 -20.38 12.48 -20.56
N ILE A 579 -19.64 13.58 -20.69
CA ILE A 579 -18.72 14.07 -19.65
C ILE A 579 -19.51 14.60 -18.44
N SER A 580 -20.69 15.19 -18.69
CA SER A 580 -21.53 15.81 -17.66
C SER A 580 -22.77 14.97 -17.37
N LYS A 581 -22.98 14.60 -16.11
CA LYS A 581 -24.20 13.93 -15.64
C LYS A 581 -25.46 14.71 -16.04
N LYS A 582 -25.46 16.04 -15.84
CA LYS A 582 -26.58 16.91 -16.17
C LYS A 582 -26.95 16.87 -17.66
N SER A 583 -25.94 16.79 -18.52
CA SER A 583 -26.17 16.65 -19.97
C SER A 583 -26.73 15.27 -20.33
N ALA A 584 -26.24 14.24 -19.68
CA ALA A 584 -26.73 12.88 -19.85
C ALA A 584 -28.19 12.72 -19.41
N GLU A 585 -28.56 13.25 -18.25
CA GLU A 585 -29.95 13.25 -17.74
C GLU A 585 -30.90 14.02 -18.68
N LYS A 586 -30.50 15.21 -19.11
CA LYS A 586 -31.29 16.01 -20.06
C LYS A 586 -31.50 15.26 -21.38
N PHE A 587 -30.43 14.67 -21.90
CA PHE A 587 -30.51 13.92 -23.15
C PHE A 587 -31.36 12.64 -22.99
N TYR A 588 -31.27 11.94 -21.89
CA TYR A 588 -32.10 10.78 -21.59
C TYR A 588 -33.60 11.16 -21.54
N GLY A 589 -33.93 12.27 -20.88
CA GLY A 589 -35.30 12.83 -20.88
C GLY A 589 -35.79 13.10 -22.29
N MET A 590 -35.00 13.76 -23.14
CA MET A 590 -35.34 14.03 -24.53
C MET A 590 -35.59 12.75 -25.36
N LEU A 591 -34.77 11.71 -25.14
CA LEU A 591 -34.94 10.41 -25.81
C LEU A 591 -36.21 9.69 -25.36
N THR A 592 -36.57 9.77 -24.08
CA THR A 592 -37.78 9.12 -23.53
C THR A 592 -39.08 9.82 -23.93
N GLU A 593 -39.02 11.12 -24.25
CA GLU A 593 -40.13 11.89 -24.79
C GLU A 593 -40.38 11.63 -26.31
N THR A 594 -39.42 10.99 -26.96
CA THR A 594 -39.53 10.65 -28.39
C THR A 594 -40.01 9.20 -28.54
N GLU A 595 -40.93 8.95 -29.50
CA GLU A 595 -41.39 7.59 -29.84
C GLU A 595 -40.29 6.83 -30.59
N ILE A 596 -39.26 6.39 -29.84
CA ILE A 596 -38.19 5.53 -30.37
C ILE A 596 -38.53 4.07 -30.00
N ASP A 597 -38.66 3.22 -31.00
CA ASP A 597 -38.89 1.78 -30.82
C ASP A 597 -37.56 1.07 -30.43
N CYS A 598 -37.07 1.39 -29.24
CA CYS A 598 -35.92 0.69 -28.66
C CYS A 598 -35.89 0.85 -27.13
N GLU A 599 -35.34 -0.15 -26.44
CA GLU A 599 -35.06 -0.05 -25.00
C GLU A 599 -33.93 0.96 -24.76
N THR A 600 -34.23 1.97 -23.94
CA THR A 600 -33.27 3.01 -23.56
C THR A 600 -32.87 2.83 -22.09
N LEU A 601 -31.58 2.66 -21.82
CA LEU A 601 -31.02 2.47 -20.50
C LEU A 601 -30.14 3.66 -20.12
N PHE A 602 -30.27 4.15 -18.89
CA PHE A 602 -29.47 5.27 -18.37
C PHE A 602 -28.61 4.78 -17.19
N MET A 603 -27.34 5.20 -17.20
CA MET A 603 -26.41 4.92 -16.10
C MET A 603 -25.57 6.16 -15.81
N SER A 604 -25.41 6.50 -14.55
CA SER A 604 -24.55 7.61 -14.10
C SER A 604 -23.60 7.18 -12.99
N GLY A 605 -22.70 8.10 -12.58
CA GLY A 605 -21.82 7.88 -11.44
C GLY A 605 -22.57 7.58 -10.13
N ASP A 606 -23.78 8.11 -9.98
CA ASP A 606 -24.63 7.93 -8.79
C ASP A 606 -25.52 6.68 -8.84
N SER A 607 -25.52 5.95 -9.95
CA SER A 607 -26.30 4.71 -10.07
C SER A 607 -25.82 3.68 -9.07
N SER A 608 -26.78 3.08 -8.33
CA SER A 608 -26.52 2.04 -7.34
C SER A 608 -25.88 0.79 -7.96
N ILE A 609 -25.23 -0.03 -7.17
CA ILE A 609 -24.65 -1.32 -7.62
C ILE A 609 -25.74 -2.20 -8.25
N TRP A 610 -26.91 -2.23 -7.65
CA TRP A 610 -28.05 -3.01 -8.15
C TRP A 610 -28.53 -2.52 -9.54
N GLU A 611 -28.69 -1.21 -9.75
CA GLU A 611 -29.03 -0.63 -11.04
C GLU A 611 -28.00 -0.95 -12.11
N ARG A 612 -26.72 -0.85 -11.78
CA ARG A 612 -25.62 -1.21 -12.69
C ARG A 612 -25.65 -2.67 -13.08
N GLN A 613 -25.89 -3.58 -12.11
CA GLN A 613 -26.00 -5.00 -12.37
C GLN A 613 -27.22 -5.32 -13.25
N LYS A 614 -28.36 -4.68 -13.00
CA LYS A 614 -29.57 -4.82 -13.83
C LYS A 614 -29.29 -4.41 -15.28
N ILE A 615 -28.62 -3.29 -15.50
CA ILE A 615 -28.26 -2.83 -16.85
C ILE A 615 -27.26 -3.80 -17.52
N GLN A 616 -26.33 -4.35 -16.79
CA GLN A 616 -25.39 -5.37 -17.30
C GLN A 616 -26.09 -6.68 -17.69
N THR A 617 -27.09 -7.12 -16.94
CA THR A 617 -27.87 -8.33 -17.26
C THR A 617 -28.75 -8.12 -18.50
N CYS A 618 -29.34 -6.94 -18.68
CA CYS A 618 -30.08 -6.60 -19.91
C CYS A 618 -29.20 -6.63 -21.17
N ARG A 619 -27.89 -6.40 -21.03
CA ARG A 619 -26.90 -6.51 -22.13
C ARG A 619 -26.63 -7.95 -22.58
N ASN A 620 -26.89 -8.95 -21.73
CA ASN A 620 -26.64 -10.37 -22.00
C ASN A 620 -27.89 -11.22 -21.68
N PRO A 621 -28.89 -11.28 -22.57
CA PRO A 621 -30.16 -12.00 -22.32
C PRO A 621 -29.99 -13.49 -21.97
N GLY A 622 -28.87 -14.12 -22.37
CA GLY A 622 -28.60 -15.53 -22.06
C GLY A 622 -28.12 -15.81 -20.61
N LYS A 623 -27.95 -14.77 -19.77
CA LYS A 623 -27.54 -14.88 -18.36
C LYS A 623 -28.67 -14.60 -17.35
N MET A 624 -29.88 -14.38 -17.82
CA MET A 624 -31.01 -13.96 -16.99
C MET A 624 -31.49 -15.04 -15.98
N GLU A 625 -31.15 -16.32 -16.18
CA GLU A 625 -31.62 -17.42 -15.30
C GLU A 625 -30.76 -17.62 -14.04
N SER A 626 -29.62 -16.93 -13.87
CA SER A 626 -28.71 -17.16 -12.73
C SER A 626 -28.67 -16.04 -11.67
N VAL A 627 -29.52 -15.01 -11.76
CA VAL A 627 -29.49 -13.82 -10.87
C VAL A 627 -30.75 -13.73 -9.97
N LEU A 628 -31.62 -14.71 -9.99
CA LEU A 628 -32.83 -14.75 -9.14
C LEU A 628 -32.66 -15.79 -8.00
N HIS A 629 -31.56 -15.80 -7.29
CA HIS A 629 -31.46 -16.46 -5.98
C HIS A 629 -30.56 -15.69 -5.04
#